data_ba2464dcdd8d32e10bebf9cbc945aa10
#
_entry.id   ba2464dcdd8d32e10bebf9cbc945aa10
#
_cell.length_a   1.000
_cell.length_b   1.000
_cell.length_c   1.000
_cell.angle_alpha   90.00
_cell.angle_beta   90.00
_cell.angle_gamma   90.00
#
_symmetry.space_group_name_H-M   'P 1'
#
loop_
_entity.id
_entity.type
_entity.pdbx_description
1 polymer ?
#
loop_
_entity_poly.entity_id
_entity_poly.type
_entity_poly.pdbx_seq_one_letter_code
_entity_poly.pdbx_strand_id
1 'polypeptide(L)'
;TFEMRRRAARLFGEIDLLLTPTNQVEAFPADWASPLNDPQRPFEHIVFTVPWNMGEQPALSINCGFTAAGMPIGLQLVAPRFADTWLLRIGKTYEGWRGPIHGWPRPPAD
;
A
#
# COMPACT_ATOMS: atom_id res chain seq x y z
N THR A 1 11.56 -13.94 8.40
CA THR A 1 10.31 -13.63 9.12
C THR A 1 10.54 -13.22 10.57
N PHE A 2 11.24 -13.99 11.40
CA PHE A 2 11.50 -13.61 12.80
C PHE A 2 12.25 -12.28 12.92
N GLU A 3 13.29 -12.07 12.14
CA GLU A 3 14.06 -10.82 12.13
C GLU A 3 13.18 -9.63 11.66
N MET A 4 12.33 -9.83 10.68
CA MET A 4 11.38 -8.78 10.23
C MET A 4 10.42 -8.38 11.34
N ARG A 5 9.83 -9.35 12.05
CA ARG A 5 8.97 -9.07 13.22
C ARG A 5 9.71 -8.29 14.29
N ARG A 6 10.96 -8.66 14.60
CA ARG A 6 11.79 -7.98 15.60
C ARG A 6 12.09 -6.54 15.19
N ARG A 7 12.44 -6.30 13.94
CA ARG A 7 12.68 -4.94 13.40
C ARG A 7 11.43 -4.09 13.41
N ALA A 8 10.31 -4.65 12.97
CA ALA A 8 9.03 -3.96 13.00
C ALA A 8 8.58 -3.63 14.44
N ALA A 9 8.73 -4.56 15.38
CA ALA A 9 8.41 -4.31 16.78
C ALA A 9 9.27 -3.18 17.37
N ARG A 10 10.55 -3.09 17.00
CA ARG A 10 11.42 -1.99 17.41
C ARG A 10 10.96 -0.66 16.82
N LEU A 11 10.66 -0.62 15.53
CA LEU A 11 10.17 0.57 14.84
C LEU A 11 8.89 1.09 15.50
N PHE A 12 7.92 0.21 15.72
CA PHE A 12 6.64 0.56 16.36
C PHE A 12 6.72 0.74 17.90
N GLY A 13 7.89 0.62 18.47
CA GLY A 13 8.20 1.13 19.79
C GLY A 13 8.51 2.63 19.83
N GLU A 14 8.81 3.22 18.66
CA GLU A 14 9.18 4.63 18.50
C GLU A 14 8.11 5.45 17.75
N ILE A 15 7.27 4.78 16.93
CA ILE A 15 6.22 5.42 16.14
C ILE A 15 4.90 4.66 16.28
N ASP A 16 3.78 5.35 16.11
CA ASP A 16 2.44 4.77 16.15
C ASP A 16 1.94 4.32 14.78
N LEU A 17 2.34 5.03 13.73
CA LEU A 17 1.88 4.82 12.36
C LEU A 17 3.02 5.07 11.38
N LEU A 18 3.15 4.18 10.40
CA LEU A 18 4.07 4.38 9.29
C LEU A 18 3.30 4.64 7.99
N LEU A 19 3.72 5.65 7.24
CA LEU A 19 3.20 5.95 5.91
C LEU A 19 4.26 5.69 4.87
N THR A 20 3.90 4.96 3.82
CA THR A 20 4.76 4.70 2.67
C THR A 20 3.93 4.75 1.38
N PRO A 21 4.55 4.88 0.21
CA PRO A 21 3.87 4.48 -1.02
C PRO A 21 3.43 3.01 -0.92
N THR A 22 2.31 2.65 -1.53
CA THR A 22 1.95 1.23 -1.67
C THR A 22 2.87 0.55 -2.68
N ASN A 23 3.04 1.17 -3.84
CA ASN A 23 3.95 0.73 -4.90
C ASN A 23 4.92 1.86 -5.26
N GLN A 24 6.12 1.49 -5.68
CA GLN A 24 7.10 2.44 -6.20
C GLN A 24 6.93 2.73 -7.69
N VAL A 25 6.04 2.02 -8.35
CA VAL A 25 5.79 2.09 -9.79
C VAL A 25 4.30 2.26 -10.05
N GLU A 26 3.98 2.88 -11.18
CA GLU A 26 2.61 2.94 -11.70
C GLU A 26 2.15 1.57 -12.20
N ALA A 27 0.87 1.45 -12.56
CA ALA A 27 0.38 0.28 -13.25
C ALA A 27 1.15 0.10 -14.57
N PHE A 28 1.50 -1.12 -14.88
CA PHE A 28 2.27 -1.50 -16.07
C PHE A 28 1.43 -2.41 -16.97
N PRO A 29 1.81 -2.60 -18.25
CA PRO A 29 1.05 -3.44 -19.19
C PRO A 29 0.78 -4.84 -18.63
N ALA A 30 -0.44 -5.33 -18.83
CA ALA A 30 -0.89 -6.61 -18.27
C ALA A 30 -0.17 -7.83 -18.85
N ASP A 31 0.45 -7.70 -20.02
CA ASP A 31 1.26 -8.71 -20.67
C ASP A 31 2.71 -8.75 -20.19
N TRP A 32 3.12 -7.80 -19.35
CA TRP A 32 4.42 -7.80 -18.72
C TRP A 32 4.42 -8.68 -17.46
N ALA A 33 5.51 -9.44 -17.30
CA ALA A 33 5.68 -10.27 -16.09
C ALA A 33 5.99 -9.45 -14.83
N SER A 34 6.49 -8.23 -14.98
CA SER A 34 6.91 -7.33 -13.89
C SER A 34 6.94 -5.88 -14.38
N PRO A 35 7.00 -4.89 -13.47
CA PRO A 35 7.02 -3.47 -13.84
C PRO A 35 8.11 -3.06 -14.82
N LEU A 36 9.24 -3.74 -14.79
CA LEU A 36 10.38 -3.46 -15.66
C LEU A 36 10.46 -4.44 -16.83
N ASN A 37 9.57 -5.41 -16.89
CA ASN A 37 9.62 -6.54 -17.81
C ASN A 37 10.99 -7.25 -17.83
N ASP A 38 11.67 -7.26 -16.68
CA ASP A 38 12.99 -7.84 -16.48
C ASP A 38 12.88 -9.06 -15.56
N PRO A 39 13.17 -10.28 -16.05
CA PRO A 39 13.11 -11.50 -15.24
C PRO A 39 14.09 -11.50 -14.04
N GLN A 40 15.12 -10.67 -14.05
CA GLN A 40 16.07 -10.54 -12.94
C GLN A 40 15.56 -9.56 -11.86
N ARG A 41 14.53 -8.77 -12.15
CA ARG A 41 13.94 -7.79 -11.24
C ARG A 41 12.40 -7.93 -11.14
N PRO A 42 11.91 -9.11 -10.74
CA PRO A 42 10.47 -9.40 -10.80
C PRO A 42 9.64 -8.77 -9.68
N PHE A 43 10.28 -8.26 -8.62
CA PHE A 43 9.60 -7.87 -7.36
C PHE A 43 9.56 -6.36 -7.10
N GLU A 44 9.84 -5.53 -8.09
CA GLU A 44 9.89 -4.08 -7.93
C GLU A 44 8.56 -3.48 -7.43
N HIS A 45 7.44 -4.08 -7.81
CA HIS A 45 6.11 -3.61 -7.41
C HIS A 45 5.69 -3.96 -5.97
N ILE A 46 6.43 -4.83 -5.28
CA ILE A 46 6.06 -5.30 -3.93
C ILE A 46 7.05 -4.89 -2.84
N VAL A 47 8.04 -4.07 -3.17
CA VAL A 47 9.13 -3.68 -2.26
C VAL A 47 8.61 -3.05 -0.97
N PHE A 48 7.56 -2.22 -1.05
CA PHE A 48 6.98 -1.56 0.12
C PHE A 48 5.95 -2.40 0.88
N THR A 49 5.43 -3.49 0.29
CA THR A 49 4.38 -4.30 0.92
C THR A 49 4.90 -5.57 1.58
N VAL A 50 5.89 -6.22 0.98
CA VAL A 50 6.46 -7.49 1.48
C VAL A 50 6.98 -7.42 2.92
N PRO A 51 7.69 -6.37 3.37
CA PRO A 51 8.19 -6.31 4.74
C PRO A 51 7.08 -6.46 5.79
N TRP A 52 5.92 -5.85 5.56
CA TRP A 52 4.80 -5.87 6.49
C TRP A 52 4.03 -7.19 6.47
N ASN A 53 3.92 -7.82 5.29
CA ASN A 53 3.40 -9.18 5.19
C ASN A 53 4.27 -10.18 5.96
N MET A 54 5.60 -10.08 5.82
CA MET A 54 6.54 -10.94 6.55
C MET A 54 6.62 -10.61 8.04
N GLY A 55 6.40 -9.36 8.41
CA GLY A 55 6.40 -8.89 9.79
C GLY A 55 5.07 -9.09 10.51
N GLU A 56 4.01 -9.46 9.76
CA GLU A 56 2.63 -9.62 10.28
C GLU A 56 2.05 -8.32 10.87
N GLN A 57 2.43 -7.19 10.32
CA GLN A 57 1.79 -5.92 10.64
C GLN A 57 0.54 -5.73 9.81
N PRO A 58 -0.54 -5.19 10.37
CA PRO A 58 -1.66 -4.72 9.59
C PRO A 58 -1.22 -3.56 8.69
N ALA A 59 -1.57 -3.66 7.41
CA ALA A 59 -1.29 -2.64 6.41
C ALA A 59 -2.53 -2.38 5.57
N LEU A 60 -2.82 -1.10 5.33
CA LEU A 60 -3.96 -0.62 4.58
C LEU A 60 -3.45 0.23 3.41
N SER A 61 -3.89 -0.05 2.20
CA SER A 61 -3.64 0.81 1.03
C SER A 61 -4.90 1.61 0.71
N ILE A 62 -4.76 2.92 0.61
CA ILE A 62 -5.85 3.83 0.24
C ILE A 62 -5.40 4.77 -0.87
N ASN A 63 -6.33 5.18 -1.71
CA ASN A 63 -6.02 6.14 -2.76
C ASN A 63 -5.68 7.52 -2.16
N CYS A 64 -4.57 8.11 -2.55
CA CYS A 64 -4.15 9.45 -2.14
C CYS A 64 -4.07 10.44 -3.29
N GLY A 65 -4.48 10.05 -4.48
CA GLY A 65 -4.47 10.91 -5.67
C GLY A 65 -4.35 10.11 -6.95
N PHE A 66 -4.03 10.83 -8.01
CA PHE A 66 -3.87 10.28 -9.36
C PHE A 66 -2.64 10.90 -10.02
N THR A 67 -1.99 10.15 -10.88
CA THR A 67 -0.94 10.66 -11.75
C THR A 67 -1.53 11.61 -12.80
N ALA A 68 -0.67 12.31 -13.54
CA ALA A 68 -1.11 13.13 -14.67
C ALA A 68 -1.84 12.32 -15.76
N ALA A 69 -1.53 11.04 -15.87
CA ALA A 69 -2.21 10.10 -16.78
C ALA A 69 -3.52 9.52 -16.21
N GLY A 70 -3.93 9.90 -14.99
CA GLY A 70 -5.15 9.43 -14.36
C GLY A 70 -5.01 8.10 -13.64
N MET A 71 -3.80 7.56 -13.46
CA MET A 71 -3.56 6.32 -12.73
C MET A 71 -3.64 6.55 -11.21
N PRO A 72 -4.29 5.67 -10.44
CA PRO A 72 -4.43 5.85 -9.00
C PRO A 72 -3.08 5.69 -8.28
N ILE A 73 -2.88 6.53 -7.27
CA ILE A 73 -1.71 6.48 -6.38
C ILE A 73 -2.16 5.91 -5.04
N GLY A 74 -1.49 4.85 -4.59
CA GLY A 74 -1.75 4.22 -3.29
C GLY A 74 -0.86 4.75 -2.18
N LEU A 75 -1.47 5.20 -1.10
CA LEU A 75 -0.82 5.46 0.17
C LEU A 75 -0.97 4.22 1.06
N GLN A 76 0.13 3.67 1.54
CA GLN A 76 0.12 2.58 2.50
C GLN A 76 0.24 3.13 3.93
N LEU A 77 -0.68 2.71 4.78
CA LEU A 77 -0.66 2.93 6.22
C LEU A 77 -0.31 1.61 6.88
N VAL A 78 0.67 1.59 7.77
CA VAL A 78 1.09 0.39 8.51
C VAL A 78 1.06 0.70 9.99
N ALA A 79 0.52 -0.24 10.78
CA ALA A 79 0.37 -0.11 12.22
C ALA A 79 1.04 -1.26 12.98
N PRO A 80 1.23 -1.15 14.30
CA PRO A 80 1.67 -2.25 15.13
C PRO A 80 0.79 -3.50 14.97
N ARG A 81 1.34 -4.68 15.23
CA ARG A 81 0.58 -5.94 15.22
C ARG A 81 -0.68 -5.82 16.09
N PHE A 82 -1.76 -6.40 15.59
CA PHE A 82 -3.08 -6.42 16.23
C PHE A 82 -3.79 -5.06 16.33
N ALA A 83 -3.27 -4.02 15.71
CA ALA A 83 -3.91 -2.71 15.62
C ALA A 83 -4.83 -2.54 14.40
N ASP A 84 -5.37 -3.64 13.85
CA ASP A 84 -6.16 -3.67 12.62
C ASP A 84 -7.37 -2.72 12.68
N THR A 85 -8.17 -2.82 13.74
CA THR A 85 -9.35 -1.96 13.92
C THR A 85 -8.99 -0.48 14.02
N TRP A 86 -7.89 -0.18 14.70
CA TRP A 86 -7.39 1.20 14.80
C TRP A 86 -6.92 1.71 13.43
N LEU A 87 -6.20 0.89 12.69
CA LEU A 87 -5.73 1.23 11.35
C LEU A 87 -6.90 1.52 10.38
N LEU A 88 -7.97 0.71 10.43
CA LEU A 88 -9.19 0.95 9.64
C LEU A 88 -9.86 2.28 10.00
N ARG A 89 -9.89 2.66 11.28
CA ARG A 89 -10.42 3.97 11.72
C ARG A 89 -9.58 5.12 11.19
N ILE A 90 -8.25 5.00 11.21
CA ILE A 90 -7.34 6.00 10.63
C ILE A 90 -7.60 6.13 9.13
N GLY A 91 -7.68 5.02 8.40
CA GLY A 91 -8.00 5.02 6.96
C GLY A 91 -9.32 5.72 6.67
N LYS A 92 -10.37 5.42 7.42
CA LYS A 92 -11.68 6.08 7.29
C LYS A 92 -11.58 7.59 7.57
N THR A 93 -10.81 8.01 8.56
CA THR A 93 -10.58 9.43 8.87
C THR A 93 -9.90 10.13 7.70
N TYR A 94 -8.85 9.51 7.14
CA TYR A 94 -8.17 10.05 5.98
C TYR A 94 -9.10 10.17 4.76
N GLU A 95 -9.91 9.16 4.48
CA GLU A 95 -10.89 9.22 3.38
C GLU A 95 -11.89 10.37 3.56
N GLY A 96 -12.29 10.63 4.80
CA GLY A 96 -13.12 11.79 5.13
C GLY A 96 -12.45 13.14 4.83
N TRP A 97 -11.16 13.26 5.11
CA TRP A 97 -10.39 14.48 4.80
C TRP A 97 -10.13 14.65 3.31
N ARG A 98 -9.76 13.56 2.62
CA ARG A 98 -9.54 13.56 1.17
C ARG A 98 -10.80 13.91 0.40
N GLY A 99 -11.96 13.52 0.91
CA GLY A 99 -13.24 13.64 0.23
C GLY A 99 -13.49 12.50 -0.80
N PRO A 100 -14.60 12.57 -1.53
CA PRO A 100 -15.00 11.52 -2.47
C PRO A 100 -14.04 11.42 -3.65
N ILE A 101 -13.80 10.20 -4.10
CA ILE A 101 -13.13 9.93 -5.38
C ILE A 101 -14.20 9.99 -6.47
N HIS A 102 -14.03 10.91 -7.41
CA HIS A 102 -14.88 10.97 -8.59
C HIS A 102 -14.36 10.00 -9.66
N GLY A 103 -15.28 9.35 -10.37
CA GLY A 103 -14.94 8.54 -11.54
C GLY A 103 -14.52 7.10 -11.21
N TRP A 104 -15.17 6.45 -10.25
CA TRP A 104 -15.05 4.99 -10.13
C TRP A 104 -15.32 4.33 -11.48
N PRO A 105 -14.43 3.44 -11.97
CA PRO A 105 -14.64 2.73 -13.21
C PRO A 105 -15.94 1.94 -13.12
N ARG A 106 -16.76 2.06 -14.16
CA ARG A 106 -17.97 1.21 -14.30
C ARG A 106 -17.56 -0.06 -15.01
N PRO A 107 -18.05 -1.25 -14.59
CA PRO A 107 -17.86 -2.45 -15.36
C PRO A 107 -18.42 -2.25 -16.77
N PRO A 108 -17.84 -2.89 -17.80
CA PRO A 108 -18.44 -2.91 -19.13
C PRO A 108 -19.90 -3.38 -19.00
N ALA A 109 -20.80 -2.77 -19.76
CA ALA A 109 -22.15 -3.31 -19.89
C ALA A 109 -22.07 -4.64 -20.65
N ASP A 110 -22.75 -5.67 -20.15
CA ASP A 110 -22.89 -6.97 -20.84
C ASP A 110 -23.60 -6.82 -22.18
#